data_1877f879ef91ae954e9e7b41f2cd535a
#
_entry.id   1877f879ef91ae954e9e7b41f2cd535a
#
_cell.length_a   1.000
_cell.length_b   1.000
_cell.length_c   1.000
_cell.angle_alpha   90.00
_cell.angle_beta   90.00
_cell.angle_gamma   90.00
#
_symmetry.space_group_name_H-M   'P 1'
#
loop_
_entity.id
_entity.type
_entity.pdbx_description
1 polymer ?
#
loop_
_entity_poly.entity_id
_entity_poly.type
_entity_poly.pdbx_seq_one_letter_code
_entity_poly.pdbx_strand_id
1 'polypeptide(L)'
;MNLRTEKFKLLLHRIKYNHLKNKALNNRRSAPGVVLTLVKMCIIFYGAMPLKGQYLQIKPKQEVKIVGGLALHAGVNLLMEHNHWGGQIRTWEVPVLDGLAQYRLQPSTAKISDGMAMGTAVAAGMLTLALPKNQRTEYMVLGLQNVWLTANITQTVKVLAARNRPYTQAPGFVSNNRDDHYSFFSGHSSITATAATTAIMMALNQTNMPTWGKAAAYTAGGLAITTATLRIAAGKHYPSDVVTGILVGVGVAIINTKLHENR
;
A
#
# COMPACT_ATOMS: atom_id res chain seq x y z
N MET A 1 31.86 12.77 -37.39
CA MET A 1 30.58 12.40 -36.72
C MET A 1 29.60 13.54 -36.99
N ASN A 2 28.47 13.28 -37.65
CA ASN A 2 27.71 14.26 -38.43
C ASN A 2 26.76 15.10 -37.53
N LEU A 3 27.02 16.40 -37.40
CA LEU A 3 26.22 17.38 -36.63
C LEU A 3 24.70 17.36 -36.97
N ARG A 4 24.34 16.92 -38.17
CA ARG A 4 22.93 16.77 -38.60
C ARG A 4 22.22 15.63 -37.86
N THR A 5 22.89 14.54 -37.60
CA THR A 5 22.33 13.37 -36.92
C THR A 5 22.06 13.65 -35.44
N GLU A 6 22.93 14.39 -34.78
CA GLU A 6 22.74 14.80 -33.37
C GLU A 6 21.60 15.82 -33.22
N LYS A 7 21.50 16.80 -34.11
CA LYS A 7 20.39 17.76 -34.13
C LYS A 7 19.03 17.05 -34.36
N PHE A 8 19.01 16.02 -35.22
CA PHE A 8 17.78 15.26 -35.49
C PHE A 8 17.37 14.40 -34.29
N LYS A 9 18.32 13.76 -33.60
CA LYS A 9 18.05 13.03 -32.36
C LYS A 9 17.51 13.92 -31.25
N LEU A 10 18.10 15.11 -31.07
CA LEU A 10 17.65 16.13 -30.13
C LEU A 10 16.23 16.63 -30.45
N LEU A 11 15.90 16.79 -31.73
CA LEU A 11 14.58 17.22 -32.18
C LEU A 11 13.53 16.12 -31.88
N LEU A 12 13.82 14.88 -32.21
CA LEU A 12 12.93 13.73 -31.89
C LEU A 12 12.72 13.57 -30.38
N HIS A 13 13.79 13.76 -29.59
CA HIS A 13 13.68 13.72 -28.12
C HIS A 13 12.79 14.84 -27.59
N ARG A 14 12.90 16.04 -28.17
CA ARG A 14 12.07 17.21 -27.79
C ARG A 14 10.60 17.05 -28.18
N ILE A 15 10.31 16.43 -29.34
CA ILE A 15 8.95 16.13 -29.78
C ILE A 15 8.32 15.07 -28.87
N LYS A 16 9.05 13.99 -28.54
CA LYS A 16 8.60 12.94 -27.62
C LYS A 16 8.36 13.49 -26.21
N TYR A 17 9.24 14.37 -25.72
CA TYR A 17 9.10 15.04 -24.44
C TYR A 17 7.86 15.95 -24.40
N ASN A 18 7.62 16.76 -25.43
CA ASN A 18 6.46 17.64 -25.51
C ASN A 18 5.15 16.86 -25.64
N HIS A 19 5.14 15.73 -26.35
CA HIS A 19 3.98 14.83 -26.46
C HIS A 19 3.65 14.20 -25.08
N LEU A 20 4.66 13.72 -24.34
CA LEU A 20 4.49 13.18 -22.98
C LEU A 20 4.05 14.27 -22.00
N LYS A 21 4.60 15.47 -22.10
CA LYS A 21 4.21 16.63 -21.28
C LYS A 21 2.76 17.03 -21.51
N ASN A 22 2.31 17.09 -22.76
CA ASN A 22 0.91 17.42 -23.10
C ASN A 22 -0.06 16.32 -22.68
N LYS A 23 0.35 15.04 -22.81
CA LYS A 23 -0.43 13.89 -22.30
C LYS A 23 -0.56 13.93 -20.77
N ALA A 24 0.52 14.30 -20.05
CA ALA A 24 0.50 14.46 -18.59
C ALA A 24 -0.36 15.65 -18.14
N LEU A 25 -0.39 16.75 -18.90
CA LEU A 25 -1.23 17.92 -18.60
C LEU A 25 -2.73 17.63 -18.82
N ASN A 26 -3.07 16.90 -19.87
CA ASN A 26 -4.46 16.49 -20.12
C ASN A 26 -4.96 15.47 -19.09
N ASN A 27 -4.09 14.58 -18.56
CA ASN A 27 -4.43 13.61 -17.54
C ASN A 27 -4.59 14.21 -16.13
N ARG A 28 -4.12 15.44 -15.86
CA ARG A 28 -4.33 16.12 -14.56
C ARG A 28 -5.83 16.32 -14.23
N ARG A 29 -6.72 16.26 -15.23
CA ARG A 29 -8.19 16.37 -15.02
C ARG A 29 -8.85 15.08 -14.53
N SER A 30 -8.16 13.93 -14.56
CA SER A 30 -8.73 12.62 -14.20
C SER A 30 -8.31 12.11 -12.79
N ALA A 31 -7.40 12.79 -12.09
CA ALA A 31 -7.01 12.41 -10.72
C ALA A 31 -8.20 12.30 -9.73
N PRO A 32 -9.21 13.19 -9.76
CA PRO A 32 -10.39 13.05 -8.91
C PRO A 32 -11.18 11.75 -9.16
N GLY A 33 -11.19 11.25 -10.40
CA GLY A 33 -11.90 10.02 -10.76
C GLY A 33 -11.29 8.76 -10.14
N VAL A 34 -9.96 8.67 -10.07
CA VAL A 34 -9.27 7.53 -9.45
C VAL A 34 -9.50 7.51 -7.95
N VAL A 35 -9.39 8.66 -7.28
CA VAL A 35 -9.67 8.78 -5.85
C VAL A 35 -11.11 8.37 -5.56
N LEU A 36 -12.07 8.86 -6.35
CA LEU A 36 -13.49 8.51 -6.20
C LEU A 36 -13.73 7.01 -6.41
N THR A 37 -13.03 6.39 -7.36
CA THR A 37 -13.12 4.94 -7.61
C THR A 37 -12.54 4.15 -6.45
N LEU A 38 -11.38 4.54 -5.91
CA LEU A 38 -10.79 3.92 -4.73
C LEU A 38 -11.70 4.03 -3.51
N VAL A 39 -12.30 5.21 -3.29
CA VAL A 39 -13.28 5.43 -2.21
C VAL A 39 -14.51 4.54 -2.41
N LYS A 40 -15.07 4.46 -3.62
CA LYS A 40 -16.21 3.58 -3.92
C LYS A 40 -15.88 2.11 -3.70
N MET A 41 -14.71 1.64 -4.14
CA MET A 41 -14.27 0.26 -3.89
C MET A 41 -14.13 -0.03 -2.39
N CYS A 42 -13.56 0.88 -1.61
CA CYS A 42 -13.51 0.76 -0.16
C CYS A 42 -14.93 0.69 0.45
N ILE A 43 -15.85 1.58 0.05
CA ILE A 43 -17.23 1.58 0.56
C ILE A 43 -17.95 0.27 0.22
N ILE A 44 -17.80 -0.26 -1.00
CA ILE A 44 -18.41 -1.52 -1.42
C ILE A 44 -17.84 -2.68 -0.59
N PHE A 45 -16.50 -2.73 -0.39
CA PHE A 45 -15.87 -3.76 0.42
C PHE A 45 -16.32 -3.71 1.89
N TYR A 46 -16.42 -2.51 2.48
CA TYR A 46 -16.88 -2.34 3.86
C TYR A 46 -18.38 -2.61 4.03
N GLY A 47 -19.20 -2.28 3.04
CA GLY A 47 -20.65 -2.55 3.08
C GLY A 47 -21.04 -4.03 2.97
N ALA A 48 -20.13 -4.87 2.47
CA ALA A 48 -20.37 -6.31 2.31
C ALA A 48 -19.95 -7.16 3.54
N MET A 49 -19.44 -6.54 4.61
CA MET A 49 -18.99 -7.26 5.79
C MET A 49 -20.17 -7.69 6.67
N PRO A 50 -20.32 -8.98 7.01
CA PRO A 50 -21.36 -9.44 7.93
C PRO A 50 -21.10 -8.92 9.34
N LEU A 51 -22.05 -8.14 9.87
CA LEU A 51 -22.03 -7.61 11.23
C LEU A 51 -22.56 -8.71 12.19
N LYS A 52 -21.68 -9.50 12.77
CA LYS A 52 -22.01 -10.36 13.90
C LYS A 52 -20.96 -10.15 14.97
N GLY A 53 -21.40 -9.82 16.19
CA GLY A 53 -20.55 -9.71 17.38
C GLY A 53 -19.91 -11.05 17.70
N GLN A 54 -18.78 -11.34 17.08
CA GLN A 54 -18.01 -12.56 17.30
C GLN A 54 -16.75 -12.22 18.09
N TYR A 55 -16.45 -13.03 19.10
CA TYR A 55 -15.22 -12.92 19.88
C TYR A 55 -14.08 -13.58 19.11
N LEU A 56 -12.93 -12.90 19.05
CA LEU A 56 -11.71 -13.50 18.57
C LEU A 56 -11.19 -14.54 19.56
N GLN A 57 -10.64 -15.64 19.07
CA GLN A 57 -9.90 -16.58 19.90
C GLN A 57 -8.44 -16.62 19.48
N ILE A 58 -7.57 -16.21 20.41
CA ILE A 58 -6.13 -16.42 20.32
C ILE A 58 -5.78 -17.72 21.03
N LYS A 59 -5.30 -18.69 20.24
CA LYS A 59 -4.82 -19.98 20.76
C LYS A 59 -3.28 -19.90 20.83
N PRO A 60 -2.65 -19.77 22.02
CA PRO A 60 -1.21 -19.49 22.14
C PRO A 60 -0.31 -20.44 21.33
N LYS A 61 -0.62 -21.73 21.30
CA LYS A 61 0.13 -22.70 20.50
C LYS A 61 0.03 -22.47 18.99
N GLN A 62 -1.08 -21.94 18.50
CA GLN A 62 -1.27 -21.60 17.09
C GLN A 62 -0.54 -20.31 16.75
N GLU A 63 -0.62 -19.32 17.66
CA GLU A 63 0.06 -18.04 17.49
C GLU A 63 1.59 -18.19 17.40
N VAL A 64 2.18 -19.04 18.24
CA VAL A 64 3.62 -19.34 18.17
C VAL A 64 4.00 -19.89 16.79
N LYS A 65 3.18 -20.76 16.19
CA LYS A 65 3.42 -21.30 14.84
C LYS A 65 3.31 -20.20 13.77
N ILE A 66 2.28 -19.34 13.88
CA ILE A 66 2.09 -18.21 12.94
C ILE A 66 3.27 -17.24 13.02
N VAL A 67 3.62 -16.79 14.23
CA VAL A 67 4.74 -15.88 14.45
C VAL A 67 6.07 -16.49 13.98
N GLY A 68 6.31 -17.76 14.29
CA GLY A 68 7.48 -18.48 13.81
C GLY A 68 7.55 -18.59 12.30
N GLY A 69 6.43 -18.90 11.65
CA GLY A 69 6.31 -18.92 10.18
C GLY A 69 6.55 -17.55 9.54
N LEU A 70 6.01 -16.48 10.12
CA LEU A 70 6.23 -15.12 9.66
C LEU A 70 7.69 -14.67 9.84
N ALA A 71 8.34 -15.05 10.95
CA ALA A 71 9.74 -14.76 11.18
C ALA A 71 10.64 -15.51 10.19
N LEU A 72 10.36 -16.79 9.93
CA LEU A 72 11.07 -17.56 8.91
C LEU A 72 10.89 -16.94 7.51
N HIS A 73 9.67 -16.56 7.14
CA HIS A 73 9.39 -15.90 5.87
C HIS A 73 10.14 -14.55 5.75
N ALA A 74 10.18 -13.75 6.83
CA ALA A 74 10.97 -12.52 6.86
C ALA A 74 12.47 -12.79 6.64
N GLY A 75 13.01 -13.85 7.24
CA GLY A 75 14.38 -14.29 7.01
C GLY A 75 14.63 -14.69 5.55
N VAL A 76 13.70 -15.43 4.93
CA VAL A 76 13.79 -15.77 3.51
C VAL A 76 13.77 -14.50 2.64
N ASN A 77 12.90 -13.52 2.93
CA ASN A 77 12.85 -12.27 2.20
C ASN A 77 14.17 -11.50 2.26
N LEU A 78 14.81 -11.44 3.43
CA LEU A 78 16.13 -10.82 3.59
C LEU A 78 17.21 -11.54 2.77
N LEU A 79 17.18 -12.87 2.74
CA LEU A 79 18.10 -13.66 1.92
C LEU A 79 17.86 -13.44 0.42
N MET A 80 16.61 -13.40 -0.01
CA MET A 80 16.24 -13.11 -1.41
C MET A 80 16.73 -11.73 -1.85
N GLU A 81 16.55 -10.73 -0.99
CA GLU A 81 17.01 -9.36 -1.24
C GLU A 81 18.55 -9.29 -1.27
N HIS A 82 19.23 -9.95 -0.33
CA HIS A 82 20.68 -9.99 -0.26
C HIS A 82 21.29 -10.66 -1.49
N ASN A 83 20.74 -11.79 -1.91
CA ASN A 83 21.24 -12.58 -3.04
C ASN A 83 20.72 -12.14 -4.41
N HIS A 84 20.04 -11.01 -4.50
CA HIS A 84 19.48 -10.49 -5.77
C HIS A 84 18.57 -11.47 -6.51
N TRP A 85 17.79 -12.26 -5.79
CA TRP A 85 16.85 -13.23 -6.38
C TRP A 85 15.71 -12.60 -7.17
N GLY A 86 15.58 -11.28 -7.12
CA GLY A 86 14.68 -10.53 -8.01
C GLY A 86 15.13 -10.72 -9.46
N GLY A 87 14.17 -11.01 -10.32
CA GLY A 87 14.40 -11.16 -11.75
C GLY A 87 14.99 -9.91 -12.40
N GLN A 88 15.12 -9.92 -13.73
CA GLN A 88 15.56 -8.73 -14.47
C GLN A 88 14.67 -7.52 -14.12
N ILE A 89 15.30 -6.37 -13.92
CA ILE A 89 14.62 -5.10 -13.69
C ILE A 89 13.61 -4.87 -14.82
N ARG A 90 12.35 -4.63 -14.47
CA ARG A 90 11.23 -4.55 -15.41
C ARG A 90 10.61 -3.17 -15.44
N THR A 91 10.33 -2.69 -16.64
CA THR A 91 9.56 -1.47 -16.91
C THR A 91 8.23 -1.86 -17.55
N TRP A 92 7.33 -2.47 -16.78
CA TRP A 92 5.99 -2.77 -17.27
C TRP A 92 4.98 -1.77 -16.69
N GLU A 93 3.99 -1.42 -17.49
CA GLU A 93 2.93 -0.49 -17.12
C GLU A 93 1.56 -1.11 -17.44
N VAL A 94 0.54 -0.71 -16.68
CA VAL A 94 -0.86 -0.94 -17.02
C VAL A 94 -1.37 0.35 -17.67
N PRO A 95 -1.45 0.44 -19.03
CA PRO A 95 -1.59 1.72 -19.73
C PRO A 95 -2.77 2.57 -19.27
N VAL A 96 -3.90 1.94 -18.95
CA VAL A 96 -5.14 2.62 -18.54
C VAL A 96 -5.00 3.28 -17.15
N LEU A 97 -4.33 2.59 -16.21
CA LEU A 97 -4.16 3.06 -14.83
C LEU A 97 -2.91 3.91 -14.67
N ASP A 98 -1.80 3.46 -15.24
CA ASP A 98 -0.48 4.02 -14.97
C ASP A 98 -0.17 5.29 -15.75
N GLY A 99 -1.03 5.64 -16.71
CA GLY A 99 -0.95 6.92 -17.40
C GLY A 99 -1.12 8.15 -16.49
N LEU A 100 -1.57 7.95 -15.24
CA LEU A 100 -1.68 9.00 -14.21
C LEU A 100 -0.43 9.10 -13.32
N ALA A 101 0.61 8.28 -13.56
CA ALA A 101 1.81 8.26 -12.76
C ALA A 101 2.58 9.58 -12.87
N GLN A 102 3.18 10.01 -11.76
CA GLN A 102 4.07 11.15 -11.73
C GLN A 102 5.51 10.69 -11.94
N TYR A 103 6.10 11.08 -13.05
CA TYR A 103 7.47 10.68 -13.44
C TYR A 103 8.57 11.57 -12.85
N ARG A 104 8.27 12.31 -11.81
CA ARG A 104 9.22 13.12 -11.05
C ARG A 104 9.03 12.90 -9.56
N LEU A 105 10.13 12.62 -8.87
CA LEU A 105 10.11 12.50 -7.42
C LEU A 105 9.71 13.82 -6.76
N GLN A 106 8.74 13.76 -5.83
CA GLN A 106 8.32 14.87 -4.98
C GLN A 106 8.65 14.53 -3.51
N PRO A 107 9.85 14.90 -3.00
CA PRO A 107 10.30 14.46 -1.68
C PRO A 107 9.40 14.95 -0.53
N SER A 108 8.88 16.18 -0.62
CA SER A 108 7.96 16.72 0.39
C SER A 108 6.66 15.93 0.46
N THR A 109 6.06 15.63 -0.69
CA THR A 109 4.85 14.80 -0.79
C THR A 109 5.09 13.39 -0.27
N ALA A 110 6.27 12.82 -0.54
CA ALA A 110 6.66 11.51 -0.01
C ALA A 110 6.72 11.53 1.53
N LYS A 111 7.38 12.53 2.14
CA LYS A 111 7.43 12.69 3.60
C LYS A 111 6.05 12.88 4.24
N ILE A 112 5.16 13.65 3.60
CA ILE A 112 3.77 13.79 4.07
C ILE A 112 3.07 12.44 4.05
N SER A 113 3.24 11.64 2.98
CA SER A 113 2.64 10.31 2.92
C SER A 113 3.18 9.35 3.98
N ASP A 114 4.46 9.47 4.35
CA ASP A 114 5.06 8.69 5.43
C ASP A 114 4.44 9.08 6.79
N GLY A 115 4.21 10.39 7.02
CA GLY A 115 3.50 10.89 8.19
C GLY A 115 2.04 10.41 8.26
N MET A 116 1.33 10.40 7.13
CA MET A 116 -0.05 9.88 7.07
C MET A 116 -0.12 8.37 7.32
N ALA A 117 0.87 7.61 6.86
CA ALA A 117 0.98 6.18 7.17
C ALA A 117 1.18 5.94 8.67
N MET A 118 2.04 6.73 9.31
CA MET A 118 2.21 6.70 10.78
C MET A 118 0.91 7.08 11.49
N GLY A 119 0.23 8.12 11.04
CA GLY A 119 -1.09 8.54 11.56
C GLY A 119 -2.13 7.43 11.46
N THR A 120 -2.12 6.65 10.37
CA THR A 120 -2.99 5.46 10.22
C THR A 120 -2.69 4.41 11.31
N ALA A 121 -1.42 4.12 11.55
CA ALA A 121 -1.02 3.15 12.58
C ALA A 121 -1.43 3.62 13.98
N VAL A 122 -1.24 4.92 14.28
CA VAL A 122 -1.67 5.52 15.57
C VAL A 122 -3.18 5.44 15.72
N ALA A 123 -3.96 5.86 14.72
CA ALA A 123 -5.42 5.83 14.78
C ALA A 123 -5.96 4.39 14.95
N ALA A 124 -5.40 3.44 14.22
CA ALA A 124 -5.74 2.02 14.36
C ALA A 124 -5.35 1.45 15.74
N GLY A 125 -4.18 1.85 16.27
CA GLY A 125 -3.74 1.46 17.61
C GLY A 125 -4.60 2.06 18.72
N MET A 126 -5.01 3.32 18.62
CA MET A 126 -5.89 3.97 19.58
C MET A 126 -7.23 3.27 19.75
N LEU A 127 -7.72 2.63 18.68
CA LEU A 127 -8.95 1.84 18.73
C LEU A 127 -8.90 0.74 19.80
N THR A 128 -7.73 0.13 20.03
CA THR A 128 -7.61 -0.93 21.04
C THR A 128 -7.93 -0.43 22.44
N LEU A 129 -7.74 0.88 22.73
CA LEU A 129 -8.11 1.48 24.00
C LEU A 129 -9.63 1.59 24.19
N ALA A 130 -10.39 1.65 23.07
CA ALA A 130 -11.85 1.67 23.08
C ALA A 130 -12.46 0.29 23.36
N LEU A 131 -11.68 -0.78 23.22
CA LEU A 131 -12.14 -2.15 23.45
C LEU A 131 -12.23 -2.49 24.94
N PRO A 132 -13.09 -3.47 25.31
CA PRO A 132 -13.08 -4.07 26.64
C PRO A 132 -11.70 -4.62 26.99
N LYS A 133 -11.26 -4.45 28.25
CA LYS A 133 -9.90 -4.82 28.70
C LYS A 133 -9.51 -6.27 28.35
N ASN A 134 -10.45 -7.19 28.48
CA ASN A 134 -10.27 -8.63 28.20
C ASN A 134 -10.08 -8.96 26.70
N GLN A 135 -10.36 -8.02 25.79
CA GLN A 135 -10.23 -8.22 24.35
C GLN A 135 -9.05 -7.46 23.73
N ARG A 136 -8.46 -6.49 24.45
CA ARG A 136 -7.41 -5.61 23.93
C ARG A 136 -6.20 -6.36 23.40
N THR A 137 -5.74 -7.35 24.17
CA THR A 137 -4.55 -8.14 23.80
C THR A 137 -4.80 -8.93 22.51
N GLU A 138 -5.97 -9.56 22.38
CA GLU A 138 -6.33 -10.37 21.22
C GLU A 138 -6.36 -9.50 19.94
N TYR A 139 -7.04 -8.38 20.01
CA TYR A 139 -7.11 -7.46 18.87
C TYR A 139 -5.77 -6.82 18.52
N MET A 140 -4.92 -6.55 19.53
CA MET A 140 -3.57 -6.01 19.31
C MET A 140 -2.68 -7.04 18.62
N VAL A 141 -2.70 -8.29 19.08
CA VAL A 141 -1.95 -9.40 18.45
C VAL A 141 -2.41 -9.60 17.01
N LEU A 142 -3.71 -9.68 16.77
CA LEU A 142 -4.27 -9.82 15.43
C LEU A 142 -3.87 -8.65 14.51
N GLY A 143 -3.96 -7.41 15.00
CA GLY A 143 -3.57 -6.23 14.23
C GLY A 143 -2.10 -6.24 13.82
N LEU A 144 -1.22 -6.59 14.75
CA LEU A 144 0.21 -6.72 14.48
C LEU A 144 0.51 -7.86 13.50
N GLN A 145 -0.14 -9.00 13.64
CA GLN A 145 -0.01 -10.12 12.70
C GLN A 145 -0.46 -9.75 11.29
N ASN A 146 -1.60 -9.09 11.16
CA ASN A 146 -2.12 -8.64 9.87
C ASN A 146 -1.11 -7.73 9.16
N VAL A 147 -0.57 -6.74 9.88
CA VAL A 147 0.43 -5.82 9.35
C VAL A 147 1.73 -6.56 8.98
N TRP A 148 2.20 -7.45 9.86
CA TRP A 148 3.44 -8.19 9.60
C TRP A 148 3.30 -9.16 8.43
N LEU A 149 2.18 -9.89 8.34
CA LEU A 149 1.88 -10.75 7.19
C LEU A 149 1.85 -9.94 5.89
N THR A 150 1.17 -8.80 5.89
CA THR A 150 1.10 -7.90 4.72
C THR A 150 2.49 -7.40 4.33
N ALA A 151 3.33 -7.00 5.30
CA ALA A 151 4.69 -6.54 5.04
C ALA A 151 5.54 -7.64 4.40
N ASN A 152 5.46 -8.88 4.89
CA ASN A 152 6.17 -10.01 4.32
C ASN A 152 5.75 -10.33 2.88
N ILE A 153 4.43 -10.40 2.61
CA ILE A 153 3.90 -10.61 1.26
C ILE A 153 4.37 -9.47 0.33
N THR A 154 4.29 -8.24 0.81
CA THR A 154 4.73 -7.07 0.05
C THR A 154 6.20 -7.16 -0.33
N GLN A 155 7.07 -7.50 0.62
CA GLN A 155 8.51 -7.60 0.35
C GLN A 155 8.84 -8.72 -0.63
N THR A 156 8.24 -9.89 -0.47
CA THR A 156 8.38 -11.00 -1.44
C THR A 156 8.02 -10.55 -2.85
N VAL A 157 6.85 -9.93 -3.01
CA VAL A 157 6.38 -9.52 -4.34
C VAL A 157 7.26 -8.41 -4.91
N LYS A 158 7.74 -7.47 -4.11
CA LYS A 158 8.68 -6.41 -4.56
C LYS A 158 9.96 -6.98 -5.14
N VAL A 159 10.57 -7.93 -4.43
CA VAL A 159 11.80 -8.59 -4.89
C VAL A 159 11.56 -9.38 -6.17
N LEU A 160 10.47 -10.14 -6.26
CA LEU A 160 10.15 -10.95 -7.45
C LEU A 160 9.71 -10.10 -8.66
N ALA A 161 8.96 -9.02 -8.43
CA ALA A 161 8.47 -8.15 -9.50
C ALA A 161 9.56 -7.25 -10.08
N ALA A 162 10.51 -6.81 -9.26
CA ALA A 162 11.63 -5.92 -9.62
C ALA A 162 11.20 -4.76 -10.55
N ARG A 163 10.04 -4.14 -10.24
CA ARG A 163 9.45 -3.08 -11.05
C ARG A 163 10.07 -1.74 -10.75
N ASN A 164 10.51 -1.03 -11.77
CA ASN A 164 11.01 0.34 -11.64
C ASN A 164 9.94 1.29 -11.10
N ARG A 165 10.35 2.24 -10.24
CA ARG A 165 9.45 3.31 -9.78
C ARG A 165 9.24 4.36 -10.88
N PRO A 166 8.08 5.06 -10.88
CA PRO A 166 7.79 6.07 -11.90
C PRO A 166 8.87 7.14 -12.04
N TYR A 167 9.41 7.66 -10.93
CA TYR A 167 10.42 8.72 -10.96
C TYR A 167 11.75 8.31 -11.60
N THR A 168 12.04 7.00 -11.70
CA THR A 168 13.28 6.51 -12.36
C THR A 168 13.25 6.72 -13.87
N GLN A 169 12.08 7.00 -14.44
CA GLN A 169 11.93 7.32 -15.87
C GLN A 169 12.17 8.80 -16.18
N ALA A 170 12.51 9.63 -15.17
CA ALA A 170 12.85 11.03 -15.39
C ALA A 170 14.13 11.14 -16.24
N PRO A 171 14.19 12.09 -17.20
CA PRO A 171 15.40 12.30 -17.99
C PRO A 171 16.62 12.58 -17.11
N GLY A 172 17.72 11.87 -17.35
CA GLY A 172 18.97 12.02 -16.60
C GLY A 172 18.98 11.33 -15.21
N PHE A 173 17.95 10.57 -14.87
CA PHE A 173 17.96 9.80 -13.62
C PHE A 173 19.00 8.68 -13.68
N VAL A 174 19.80 8.59 -12.61
CA VAL A 174 20.74 7.48 -12.40
C VAL A 174 20.35 6.77 -11.11
N SER A 175 20.04 5.46 -11.21
CA SER A 175 19.69 4.67 -10.04
C SER A 175 20.93 4.37 -9.20
N ASN A 176 20.86 4.71 -7.91
CA ASN A 176 21.88 4.43 -6.92
C ASN A 176 21.36 3.60 -5.74
N ASN A 177 20.07 3.24 -5.78
CA ASN A 177 19.41 2.54 -4.67
C ASN A 177 18.53 1.41 -5.22
N ARG A 178 18.59 0.24 -4.58
CA ARG A 178 17.72 -0.90 -4.92
C ARG A 178 16.24 -0.58 -4.78
N ASP A 179 15.85 0.28 -3.84
CA ASP A 179 14.46 0.70 -3.64
C ASP A 179 13.85 1.33 -4.90
N ASP A 180 14.69 1.88 -5.81
CA ASP A 180 14.27 2.41 -7.10
C ASP A 180 13.59 1.36 -8.00
N HIS A 181 13.87 0.08 -7.75
CA HIS A 181 13.36 -1.07 -8.51
C HIS A 181 12.28 -1.87 -7.76
N TYR A 182 11.79 -1.37 -6.62
CA TYR A 182 10.80 -2.05 -5.77
C TYR A 182 9.47 -1.29 -5.73
N SER A 183 8.91 -1.03 -6.94
CA SER A 183 7.64 -0.31 -7.04
C SER A 183 6.43 -1.18 -6.72
N PHE A 184 6.36 -2.40 -7.28
CA PHE A 184 5.14 -3.23 -7.23
C PHE A 184 5.18 -4.25 -6.07
N PHE A 185 4.13 -4.28 -5.29
CA PHE A 185 3.07 -3.30 -5.12
C PHE A 185 3.43 -2.32 -4.01
N SER A 186 2.62 -1.26 -3.84
CA SER A 186 2.89 -0.20 -2.86
C SER A 186 2.79 -0.71 -1.42
N GLY A 187 3.92 -0.73 -0.69
CA GLY A 187 3.96 -1.17 0.70
C GLY A 187 3.20 -0.24 1.65
N HIS A 188 3.33 1.08 1.48
CA HIS A 188 2.56 2.04 2.29
C HIS A 188 1.06 1.84 2.10
N SER A 189 0.60 1.65 0.85
CA SER A 189 -0.81 1.44 0.57
C SER A 189 -1.34 0.12 1.13
N SER A 190 -0.56 -0.97 1.04
CA SER A 190 -0.97 -2.27 1.55
C SER A 190 -1.03 -2.29 3.08
N ILE A 191 0.02 -1.81 3.75
CA ILE A 191 0.12 -1.81 5.20
C ILE A 191 -0.95 -0.90 5.83
N THR A 192 -1.14 0.30 5.29
CA THR A 192 -2.17 1.22 5.82
C THR A 192 -3.58 0.71 5.56
N ALA A 193 -3.84 0.11 4.39
CA ALA A 193 -5.12 -0.54 4.10
C ALA A 193 -5.39 -1.71 5.06
N THR A 194 -4.37 -2.53 5.35
CA THR A 194 -4.48 -3.61 6.34
C THR A 194 -4.83 -3.08 7.72
N ALA A 195 -4.08 -2.10 8.23
CA ALA A 195 -4.31 -1.53 9.55
C ALA A 195 -5.70 -0.89 9.67
N ALA A 196 -6.10 -0.10 8.67
CA ALA A 196 -7.40 0.54 8.62
C ALA A 196 -8.55 -0.47 8.53
N THR A 197 -8.43 -1.49 7.67
CA THR A 197 -9.45 -2.54 7.53
C THR A 197 -9.61 -3.33 8.81
N THR A 198 -8.49 -3.72 9.45
CA THR A 198 -8.52 -4.41 10.74
C THR A 198 -9.22 -3.55 11.79
N ALA A 199 -8.88 -2.26 11.89
CA ALA A 199 -9.52 -1.33 12.83
C ALA A 199 -11.03 -1.19 12.58
N ILE A 200 -11.45 -1.07 11.32
CA ILE A 200 -12.88 -0.96 10.98
C ILE A 200 -13.61 -2.27 11.30
N MET A 201 -13.04 -3.43 10.99
CA MET A 201 -13.64 -4.73 11.36
C MET A 201 -13.80 -4.84 12.87
N MET A 202 -12.78 -4.46 13.65
CA MET A 202 -12.86 -4.41 15.12
C MET A 202 -14.00 -3.51 15.59
N ALA A 203 -14.10 -2.29 15.02
CA ALA A 203 -15.13 -1.34 15.41
C ALA A 203 -16.54 -1.81 15.08
N LEU A 204 -16.73 -2.50 13.95
CA LEU A 204 -18.02 -3.00 13.50
C LEU A 204 -18.45 -4.25 14.26
N ASN A 205 -17.50 -5.07 14.72
CA ASN A 205 -17.78 -6.30 15.46
C ASN A 205 -18.12 -6.05 16.95
N GLN A 206 -17.95 -4.83 17.46
CA GLN A 206 -18.27 -4.46 18.83
C GLN A 206 -19.62 -3.75 18.94
N THR A 207 -20.60 -4.37 19.59
CA THR A 207 -21.94 -3.78 19.79
C THR A 207 -21.90 -2.48 20.56
N ASN A 208 -21.02 -2.38 21.57
CA ASN A 208 -20.92 -1.23 22.49
C ASN A 208 -19.67 -0.37 22.19
N MET A 209 -19.21 -0.31 20.94
CA MET A 209 -18.08 0.54 20.56
C MET A 209 -18.42 2.00 20.80
N PRO A 210 -17.64 2.74 21.64
CA PRO A 210 -17.87 4.15 21.86
C PRO A 210 -17.66 4.96 20.56
N THR A 211 -18.33 6.10 20.46
CA THR A 211 -18.30 6.95 19.26
C THR A 211 -16.89 7.32 18.85
N TRP A 212 -16.02 7.65 19.81
CA TRP A 212 -14.61 7.98 19.50
C TRP A 212 -13.82 6.79 18.94
N GLY A 213 -14.14 5.55 19.35
CA GLY A 213 -13.54 4.34 18.80
C GLY A 213 -13.93 4.13 17.33
N LYS A 214 -15.22 4.32 17.00
CA LYS A 214 -15.69 4.32 15.61
C LYS A 214 -15.00 5.43 14.80
N ALA A 215 -14.91 6.64 15.38
CA ALA A 215 -14.23 7.75 14.73
C ALA A 215 -12.75 7.44 14.45
N ALA A 216 -12.03 6.84 15.40
CA ALA A 216 -10.63 6.43 15.21
C ALA A 216 -10.48 5.43 14.05
N ALA A 217 -11.38 4.43 13.95
CA ALA A 217 -11.36 3.45 12.86
C ALA A 217 -11.59 4.10 11.49
N TYR A 218 -12.59 4.98 11.37
CA TYR A 218 -12.85 5.68 10.10
C TYR A 218 -11.75 6.69 9.76
N THR A 219 -11.14 7.33 10.75
CA THR A 219 -9.97 8.20 10.57
C THR A 219 -8.79 7.40 9.99
N ALA A 220 -8.53 6.19 10.53
CA ALA A 220 -7.51 5.31 9.96
C ALA A 220 -7.80 4.99 8.48
N GLY A 221 -9.06 4.75 8.11
CA GLY A 221 -9.49 4.56 6.72
C GLY A 221 -9.20 5.78 5.82
N GLY A 222 -9.56 6.97 6.29
CA GLY A 222 -9.29 8.23 5.57
C GLY A 222 -7.79 8.48 5.37
N LEU A 223 -6.99 8.27 6.41
CA LEU A 223 -5.53 8.40 6.36
C LEU A 223 -4.89 7.38 5.42
N ALA A 224 -5.39 6.14 5.38
CA ALA A 224 -4.91 5.11 4.46
C ALA A 224 -5.15 5.50 2.98
N ILE A 225 -6.35 6.02 2.66
CA ILE A 225 -6.66 6.52 1.31
C ILE A 225 -5.77 7.72 0.96
N THR A 226 -5.57 8.66 1.89
CA THR A 226 -4.71 9.81 1.69
C THR A 226 -3.26 9.38 1.44
N THR A 227 -2.74 8.45 2.26
CA THR A 227 -1.41 7.86 2.06
C THR A 227 -1.28 7.28 0.65
N ALA A 228 -2.22 6.45 0.22
CA ALA A 228 -2.24 5.80 -1.08
C ALA A 228 -2.19 6.83 -2.24
N THR A 229 -3.01 7.87 -2.16
CA THR A 229 -3.06 8.96 -3.16
C THR A 229 -1.74 9.73 -3.22
N LEU A 230 -1.17 10.05 -2.05
CA LEU A 230 0.09 10.77 -1.96
C LEU A 230 1.27 9.97 -2.50
N ARG A 231 1.26 8.62 -2.44
CA ARG A 231 2.31 7.78 -3.06
C ARG A 231 2.36 7.93 -4.58
N ILE A 232 1.19 8.09 -5.23
CA ILE A 232 1.11 8.39 -6.68
C ILE A 232 1.62 9.81 -6.94
N ALA A 233 1.12 10.79 -6.19
CA ALA A 233 1.50 12.18 -6.34
C ALA A 233 3.00 12.44 -6.08
N ALA A 234 3.61 11.64 -5.20
CA ALA A 234 5.04 11.69 -4.91
C ALA A 234 5.93 11.09 -6.01
N GLY A 235 5.34 10.42 -7.02
CA GLY A 235 6.08 9.69 -8.05
C GLY A 235 6.70 8.38 -7.57
N LYS A 236 6.39 7.95 -6.33
CA LYS A 236 6.94 6.74 -5.72
C LYS A 236 6.33 5.46 -6.27
N HIS A 237 5.06 5.49 -6.68
CA HIS A 237 4.31 4.33 -7.13
C HIS A 237 3.40 4.67 -8.29
N TYR A 238 3.17 3.69 -9.17
CA TYR A 238 2.13 3.73 -10.18
C TYR A 238 0.75 3.55 -9.53
N PRO A 239 -0.33 4.07 -10.15
CA PRO A 239 -1.69 3.78 -9.69
C PRO A 239 -2.00 2.29 -9.56
N SER A 240 -1.51 1.44 -10.47
CA SER A 240 -1.67 -0.02 -10.39
C SER A 240 -0.98 -0.62 -9.16
N ASP A 241 0.21 -0.11 -8.75
CA ASP A 241 0.89 -0.54 -7.53
C ASP A 241 0.05 -0.25 -6.28
N VAL A 242 -0.57 0.93 -6.28
CA VAL A 242 -1.38 1.43 -5.17
C VAL A 242 -2.68 0.63 -5.05
N VAL A 243 -3.40 0.45 -6.17
CA VAL A 243 -4.66 -0.33 -6.19
C VAL A 243 -4.40 -1.77 -5.74
N THR A 244 -3.38 -2.43 -6.30
CA THR A 244 -3.01 -3.79 -5.89
C THR A 244 -2.64 -3.85 -4.42
N GLY A 245 -1.84 -2.88 -3.93
CA GLY A 245 -1.48 -2.80 -2.53
C GLY A 245 -2.70 -2.70 -1.61
N ILE A 246 -3.67 -1.84 -1.93
CA ILE A 246 -4.92 -1.72 -1.17
C ILE A 246 -5.68 -3.06 -1.17
N LEU A 247 -5.87 -3.69 -2.32
CA LEU A 247 -6.61 -4.95 -2.44
C LEU A 247 -5.96 -6.07 -1.63
N VAL A 248 -4.63 -6.20 -1.70
CA VAL A 248 -3.89 -7.17 -0.90
C VAL A 248 -4.04 -6.87 0.59
N GLY A 249 -3.87 -5.61 1.01
CA GLY A 249 -3.98 -5.23 2.41
C GLY A 249 -5.36 -5.49 3.01
N VAL A 250 -6.41 -5.13 2.28
CA VAL A 250 -7.81 -5.42 2.65
C VAL A 250 -8.04 -6.94 2.72
N GLY A 251 -7.59 -7.68 1.70
CA GLY A 251 -7.74 -9.13 1.65
C GLY A 251 -7.08 -9.84 2.82
N VAL A 252 -5.84 -9.49 3.14
CA VAL A 252 -5.10 -10.05 4.30
C VAL A 252 -5.85 -9.77 5.60
N ALA A 253 -6.28 -8.52 5.82
CA ALA A 253 -7.01 -8.15 7.03
C ALA A 253 -8.30 -8.97 7.19
N ILE A 254 -9.09 -9.10 6.13
CA ILE A 254 -10.35 -9.84 6.16
C ILE A 254 -10.11 -11.34 6.41
N ILE A 255 -9.22 -11.94 5.62
CA ILE A 255 -8.99 -13.40 5.67
C ILE A 255 -8.42 -13.80 7.02
N ASN A 256 -7.36 -13.12 7.48
CA ASN A 256 -6.72 -13.49 8.74
C ASN A 256 -7.64 -13.22 9.95
N THR A 257 -8.39 -12.11 9.95
CA THR A 257 -9.38 -11.84 11.00
C THR A 257 -10.45 -12.93 11.06
N LYS A 258 -11.00 -13.34 9.90
CA LYS A 258 -12.00 -14.42 9.85
C LYS A 258 -11.46 -15.78 10.30
N LEU A 259 -10.18 -16.06 10.08
CA LEU A 259 -9.56 -17.30 10.57
C LEU A 259 -9.44 -17.34 12.09
N HIS A 260 -9.45 -16.17 12.76
CA HIS A 260 -9.41 -16.02 14.21
C HIS A 260 -10.80 -15.82 14.85
N GLU A 261 -11.85 -15.66 14.04
CA GLU A 261 -13.22 -15.65 14.56
C GLU A 261 -13.63 -17.07 15.00
N ASN A 262 -14.34 -17.16 16.12
CA ASN A 262 -14.94 -18.43 16.53
C ASN A 262 -16.01 -18.87 15.53
N ARG A 263 -15.84 -20.06 15.01
CA ARG A 263 -16.87 -20.79 14.29
C ARG A 263 -17.76 -21.55 15.27
#